data_8b3dabc34d1488eb09170e6b3bef8ea8
#
_entry.id   8b3dabc34d1488eb09170e6b3bef8ea8
#
_cell.length_a   1.000
_cell.length_b   1.000
_cell.length_c   1.000
_cell.angle_alpha   90.00
_cell.angle_beta   90.00
_cell.angle_gamma   90.00
#
_symmetry.space_group_name_H-M   'P 1'
#
loop_
_entity.id
_entity.type
_entity.pdbx_description
1 polymer ?
#
loop_
_entity_poly.entity_id
_entity_poly.type
_entity_poly.pdbx_seq_one_letter_code
_entity_poly.pdbx_strand_id
1 'polypeptide(L)'
;GQREVWNHPARFKVMACGRRWGKSRLGSLLCIAVAANDGRAWWVGPTYPVASVGWRMIRRIAVQIPGVQIRESERMIVMPGGGTVQVKSADNPDSLRGEGLNFVVIDECAFVKEDAWTDALRPALADRKGGALFISTPKGHNWFWRLWHNATGNEWKAWKFSSYDNPFLDGKEIDAARSQLPERTFSQEFLAEFVEDAGGVFRNVTACATATPITSKRGDRVYIAGLDWALSYDF
;
A
#
# COMPACT_ATOMS: atom_id res chain seq x y z
N GLY A 1 -5.17 9.66 -13.99
CA GLY A 1 -4.89 8.77 -12.88
C GLY A 1 -6.02 8.72 -11.86
N GLN A 2 -6.25 9.76 -11.00
CA GLN A 2 -7.26 9.66 -9.92
C GLN A 2 -8.68 9.39 -10.45
N ARG A 3 -9.13 10.04 -11.53
CA ARG A 3 -10.44 9.78 -12.15
C ARG A 3 -10.57 8.37 -12.70
N GLU A 4 -9.51 7.83 -13.25
CA GLU A 4 -9.46 6.45 -13.75
C GLU A 4 -9.72 5.47 -12.63
N VAL A 5 -8.96 5.59 -11.52
CA VAL A 5 -9.12 4.74 -10.35
C VAL A 5 -10.50 4.88 -9.71
N TRP A 6 -11.00 6.13 -9.60
CA TRP A 6 -12.33 6.43 -9.07
C TRP A 6 -13.42 5.69 -9.85
N ASN A 7 -13.43 5.83 -11.17
CA ASN A 7 -14.48 5.32 -12.04
C ASN A 7 -14.35 3.82 -12.36
N HIS A 8 -13.21 3.20 -12.03
CA HIS A 8 -13.02 1.79 -12.37
C HIS A 8 -13.93 0.89 -11.53
N PRO A 9 -14.61 -0.11 -12.13
CA PRO A 9 -15.60 -0.95 -11.44
C PRO A 9 -15.00 -2.00 -10.51
N ALA A 10 -13.68 -2.25 -10.55
CA ALA A 10 -13.06 -3.25 -9.69
C ALA A 10 -13.37 -3.00 -8.22
N ARG A 11 -13.74 -4.08 -7.53
CA ARG A 11 -14.05 -4.10 -6.12
C ARG A 11 -12.82 -3.85 -5.25
N PHE A 12 -11.69 -4.42 -5.65
CA PHE A 12 -10.41 -4.31 -4.97
C PHE A 12 -9.40 -3.58 -5.85
N LYS A 13 -8.91 -2.46 -5.36
CA LYS A 13 -8.04 -1.55 -6.08
C LYS A 13 -6.69 -1.44 -5.39
N VAL A 14 -5.60 -1.70 -6.12
CA VAL A 14 -4.24 -1.68 -5.56
C VAL A 14 -3.43 -0.60 -6.26
N MET A 15 -2.90 0.35 -5.51
CA MET A 15 -2.17 1.49 -6.06
C MET A 15 -0.78 1.61 -5.47
N ALA A 16 0.23 1.32 -6.28
CA ALA A 16 1.61 1.67 -6.00
C ALA A 16 1.87 3.09 -6.51
N CYS A 17 2.10 4.04 -5.60
CA CYS A 17 2.23 5.45 -5.96
C CYS A 17 3.48 6.07 -5.36
N GLY A 18 4.14 6.90 -6.15
CA GLY A 18 5.19 7.79 -5.65
C GLY A 18 4.66 8.79 -4.61
N ARG A 19 5.58 9.34 -3.83
CA ARG A 19 5.25 10.40 -2.84
C ARG A 19 4.56 11.58 -3.53
N ARG A 20 3.63 12.20 -2.79
CA ARG A 20 2.90 13.39 -3.26
C ARG A 20 2.04 13.21 -4.51
N TRP A 21 1.84 11.99 -5.00
CA TRP A 21 0.93 11.74 -6.13
C TRP A 21 -0.54 12.05 -5.80
N GLY A 22 -0.92 12.04 -4.53
CA GLY A 22 -2.29 12.32 -4.09
C GLY A 22 -3.11 11.08 -3.74
N LYS A 23 -2.46 9.94 -3.49
CA LYS A 23 -3.09 8.67 -3.09
C LYS A 23 -4.04 8.83 -1.89
N SER A 24 -3.57 9.51 -0.83
CA SER A 24 -4.36 9.70 0.39
C SER A 24 -5.57 10.62 0.17
N ARG A 25 -5.47 11.62 -0.71
CA ARG A 25 -6.62 12.46 -1.08
C ARG A 25 -7.71 11.66 -1.77
N LEU A 26 -7.33 10.81 -2.74
CA LEU A 26 -8.28 9.94 -3.44
C LEU A 26 -8.96 8.98 -2.47
N GLY A 27 -8.20 8.31 -1.61
CA GLY A 27 -8.75 7.39 -0.60
C GLY A 27 -9.71 8.09 0.37
N SER A 28 -9.36 9.29 0.84
CA SER A 28 -10.22 10.09 1.72
C SER A 28 -11.55 10.46 1.06
N LEU A 29 -11.52 10.86 -0.21
CA LEU A 29 -12.72 11.19 -0.97
C LEU A 29 -13.61 9.95 -1.20
N LEU A 30 -13.02 8.78 -1.46
CA LEU A 30 -13.76 7.52 -1.62
C LEU A 30 -14.44 7.11 -0.29
N CYS A 31 -13.75 7.22 0.85
CA CYS A 31 -14.37 7.00 2.16
C CYS A 31 -15.57 7.92 2.39
N ILE A 32 -15.41 9.20 2.12
CA ILE A 32 -16.49 10.20 2.26
C ILE A 32 -17.66 9.87 1.31
N ALA A 33 -17.38 9.51 0.05
CA ALA A 33 -18.42 9.17 -0.91
C ALA A 33 -19.23 7.93 -0.48
N VAL A 34 -18.57 6.92 0.08
CA VAL A 34 -19.26 5.72 0.62
C VAL A 34 -20.13 6.11 1.80
N ALA A 35 -19.62 6.92 2.73
CA ALA A 35 -20.39 7.35 3.89
C ALA A 35 -21.55 8.29 3.52
N ALA A 36 -21.40 9.13 2.52
CA ALA A 36 -22.47 9.98 1.99
C ALA A 36 -23.64 9.18 1.38
N ASN A 37 -23.41 7.92 1.03
CA ASN A 37 -24.43 6.94 0.61
C ASN A 37 -24.74 5.93 1.72
N ASP A 38 -24.74 6.37 2.97
CA ASP A 38 -25.12 5.62 4.17
C ASP A 38 -24.27 4.36 4.44
N GLY A 39 -23.11 4.27 3.78
CA GLY A 39 -22.17 3.17 3.96
C GLY A 39 -21.24 3.37 5.15
N ARG A 40 -20.59 2.28 5.56
CA ARG A 40 -19.52 2.30 6.56
C ARG A 40 -18.17 2.16 5.86
N ALA A 41 -17.31 3.15 6.05
CA ALA A 41 -15.96 3.14 5.51
C ALA A 41 -14.92 3.24 6.63
N TRP A 42 -13.84 2.48 6.50
CA TRP A 42 -12.69 2.63 7.37
C TRP A 42 -11.48 3.15 6.61
N TRP A 43 -10.71 4.00 7.30
CA TRP A 43 -9.35 4.35 6.93
C TRP A 43 -8.41 3.66 7.89
N VAL A 44 -7.57 2.77 7.39
CA VAL A 44 -6.67 1.94 8.20
C VAL A 44 -5.22 2.27 7.84
N GLY A 45 -4.43 2.64 8.83
CA GLY A 45 -2.97 2.81 8.69
C GLY A 45 -2.20 1.82 9.55
N PRO A 46 -0.91 1.61 9.31
CA PRO A 46 -0.10 0.67 10.08
C PRO A 46 -0.03 1.00 11.57
N THR A 47 -0.07 2.28 11.91
CA THR A 47 -0.12 2.79 13.29
C THR A 47 -1.03 4.01 13.38
N TYR A 48 -1.51 4.36 14.58
CA TYR A 48 -2.32 5.57 14.75
C TYR A 48 -1.64 6.88 14.32
N PRO A 49 -0.34 7.13 14.58
CA PRO A 49 0.35 8.31 14.04
C PRO A 49 0.28 8.40 12.52
N VAL A 50 0.49 7.30 11.80
CA VAL A 50 0.40 7.26 10.33
C VAL A 50 -1.05 7.45 9.89
N ALA A 51 -2.01 6.73 10.46
CA ALA A 51 -3.44 6.85 10.15
C ALA A 51 -3.99 8.27 10.42
N SER A 52 -3.39 9.03 11.33
CA SER A 52 -3.77 10.42 11.63
C SER A 52 -3.58 11.38 10.45
N VAL A 53 -2.75 11.03 9.47
CA VAL A 53 -2.65 11.80 8.23
C VAL A 53 -3.98 11.73 7.46
N GLY A 54 -4.53 10.52 7.33
CA GLY A 54 -5.86 10.31 6.74
C GLY A 54 -6.97 11.01 7.55
N TRP A 55 -6.93 10.91 8.89
CA TRP A 55 -7.90 11.59 9.76
C TRP A 55 -7.97 13.09 9.49
N ARG A 56 -6.82 13.77 9.48
CA ARG A 56 -6.77 15.23 9.20
C ARG A 56 -7.37 15.56 7.83
N MET A 57 -7.14 14.73 6.83
CA MET A 57 -7.64 14.95 5.48
C MET A 57 -9.15 14.70 5.39
N ILE A 58 -9.63 13.58 5.92
CA ILE A 58 -11.06 13.24 5.98
C ILE A 58 -11.83 14.32 6.75
N ARG A 59 -11.35 14.71 7.92
CA ARG A 59 -11.95 15.76 8.75
C ARG A 59 -12.04 17.10 8.00
N ARG A 60 -10.97 17.49 7.31
CA ARG A 60 -10.95 18.75 6.53
C ARG A 60 -11.99 18.77 5.41
N ILE A 61 -12.29 17.61 4.81
CA ILE A 61 -13.34 17.50 3.81
C ILE A 61 -14.71 17.52 4.50
N ALA A 62 -14.87 16.74 5.56
CA ALA A 62 -16.13 16.54 6.25
C ALA A 62 -16.71 17.81 6.87
N VAL A 63 -15.87 18.71 7.42
CA VAL A 63 -16.32 19.98 8.01
C VAL A 63 -17.06 20.91 7.01
N GLN A 64 -16.91 20.64 5.71
CA GLN A 64 -17.57 21.41 4.66
C GLN A 64 -18.96 20.85 4.30
N ILE A 65 -19.34 19.71 4.87
CA ILE A 65 -20.61 19.03 4.57
C ILE A 65 -21.62 19.41 5.66
N PRO A 66 -22.74 20.07 5.32
CA PRO A 66 -23.76 20.44 6.30
C PRO A 66 -24.32 19.22 7.06
N GLY A 67 -24.52 19.35 8.36
CA GLY A 67 -25.12 18.32 9.22
C GLY A 67 -24.20 17.15 9.58
N VAL A 68 -22.93 17.17 9.19
CA VAL A 68 -21.96 16.17 9.60
C VAL A 68 -21.62 16.30 11.09
N GLN A 69 -21.56 15.17 11.79
CA GLN A 69 -21.05 15.10 13.17
C GLN A 69 -19.62 14.57 13.17
N ILE A 70 -18.75 15.21 13.92
CA ILE A 70 -17.34 14.82 14.06
C ILE A 70 -17.11 14.37 15.51
N ARG A 71 -16.74 13.10 15.68
CA ARG A 71 -16.40 12.50 16.97
C ARG A 71 -14.90 12.35 17.08
N GLU A 72 -14.25 13.37 17.62
CA GLU A 72 -12.77 13.48 17.65
C GLU A 72 -12.11 12.33 18.41
N SER A 73 -12.67 11.94 19.58
CA SER A 73 -12.12 10.85 20.40
C SER A 73 -12.18 9.48 19.71
N GLU A 74 -13.21 9.26 18.91
CA GLU A 74 -13.42 8.02 18.14
C GLU A 74 -12.75 8.09 16.76
N ARG A 75 -12.24 9.27 16.35
CA ARG A 75 -11.80 9.56 14.99
C ARG A 75 -12.81 9.12 13.96
N MET A 76 -14.05 9.49 14.19
CA MET A 76 -15.20 9.11 13.40
C MET A 76 -15.94 10.32 12.85
N ILE A 77 -16.32 10.23 11.59
CA ILE A 77 -17.26 11.12 10.92
C ILE A 77 -18.59 10.39 10.80
N VAL A 78 -19.69 11.06 11.14
CA VAL A 78 -21.05 10.55 10.93
C VAL A 78 -21.76 11.48 9.97
N MET A 79 -22.21 10.95 8.83
CA MET A 79 -22.98 11.68 7.83
C MET A 79 -24.43 11.86 8.26
N PRO A 80 -25.16 12.86 7.73
CA PRO A 80 -26.58 13.07 8.09
C PRO A 80 -27.47 11.87 7.87
N GLY A 81 -27.17 11.02 6.86
CA GLY A 81 -27.88 9.77 6.58
C GLY A 81 -27.48 8.59 7.48
N GLY A 82 -26.50 8.78 8.38
CA GLY A 82 -26.04 7.73 9.28
C GLY A 82 -24.81 6.95 8.80
N GLY A 83 -24.36 7.18 7.57
CA GLY A 83 -23.11 6.59 7.08
C GLY A 83 -21.90 7.11 7.84
N THR A 84 -20.85 6.31 7.94
CA THR A 84 -19.70 6.63 8.79
C THR A 84 -18.36 6.46 8.09
N VAL A 85 -17.40 7.30 8.46
CA VAL A 85 -15.97 7.09 8.20
C VAL A 85 -15.25 7.02 9.53
N GLN A 86 -14.55 5.94 9.80
CA GLN A 86 -13.73 5.82 11.02
C GLN A 86 -12.27 5.52 10.67
N VAL A 87 -11.35 6.12 11.45
CA VAL A 87 -9.92 5.89 11.30
C VAL A 87 -9.46 4.89 12.34
N LYS A 88 -8.78 3.84 11.89
CA LYS A 88 -8.29 2.71 12.68
C LYS A 88 -6.78 2.53 12.49
N SER A 89 -6.17 1.79 13.40
CA SER A 89 -4.80 1.33 13.30
C SER A 89 -4.75 -0.19 13.12
N ALA A 90 -3.79 -0.65 12.31
CA ALA A 90 -3.54 -2.07 12.09
C ALA A 90 -2.39 -2.63 12.95
N ASP A 91 -1.93 -1.88 13.95
CA ASP A 91 -0.91 -2.35 14.90
C ASP A 91 -1.39 -3.56 15.73
N ASN A 92 -2.70 -3.62 16.00
CA ASN A 92 -3.36 -4.80 16.56
C ASN A 92 -4.50 -5.25 15.62
N PRO A 93 -4.27 -6.28 14.77
CA PRO A 93 -5.28 -6.77 13.82
C PRO A 93 -6.59 -7.22 14.44
N ASP A 94 -6.58 -7.75 15.67
CA ASP A 94 -7.80 -8.20 16.35
C ASP A 94 -8.75 -7.05 16.66
N SER A 95 -8.25 -5.83 16.82
CA SER A 95 -9.07 -4.63 17.02
C SER A 95 -9.89 -4.23 15.79
N LEU A 96 -9.61 -4.84 14.63
CA LEU A 96 -10.30 -4.60 13.37
C LEU A 96 -11.45 -5.59 13.11
N ARG A 97 -11.69 -6.51 14.01
CA ARG A 97 -12.77 -7.51 13.89
C ARG A 97 -14.12 -6.96 14.39
N GLY A 98 -15.20 -7.59 13.96
CA GLY A 98 -16.54 -7.43 14.54
C GLY A 98 -17.47 -6.44 13.84
N GLU A 99 -17.01 -5.69 12.83
CA GLU A 99 -17.89 -4.77 12.09
C GLU A 99 -17.98 -5.13 10.60
N GLY A 100 -19.19 -5.01 10.02
CA GLY A 100 -19.40 -5.13 8.58
C GLY A 100 -19.12 -3.81 7.84
N LEU A 101 -18.30 -3.83 6.80
CA LEU A 101 -17.84 -2.66 6.05
C LEU A 101 -18.32 -2.65 4.60
N ASN A 102 -18.65 -1.45 4.11
CA ASN A 102 -18.89 -1.20 2.69
C ASN A 102 -17.59 -0.85 1.96
N PHE A 103 -16.60 -0.27 2.66
CA PHE A 103 -15.35 0.10 2.06
C PHE A 103 -14.22 0.22 3.09
N VAL A 104 -13.01 -0.10 2.67
CA VAL A 104 -11.81 0.17 3.47
C VAL A 104 -10.69 0.73 2.61
N VAL A 105 -10.02 1.75 3.10
CA VAL A 105 -8.72 2.21 2.59
C VAL A 105 -7.65 1.70 3.52
N ILE A 106 -6.65 1.00 2.98
CA ILE A 106 -5.45 0.58 3.71
C ILE A 106 -4.30 1.47 3.24
N ASP A 107 -3.98 2.47 4.06
CA ASP A 107 -2.93 3.45 3.78
C ASP A 107 -1.58 2.94 4.27
N GLU A 108 -0.54 3.27 3.51
CA GLU A 108 0.81 2.73 3.69
C GLU A 108 0.80 1.20 3.85
N CYS A 109 0.06 0.56 2.95
CA CYS A 109 -0.23 -0.88 2.94
C CYS A 109 1.04 -1.75 2.98
N ALA A 110 2.14 -1.30 2.37
CA ALA A 110 3.42 -2.01 2.41
C ALA A 110 4.00 -2.16 3.84
N PHE A 111 3.49 -1.39 4.81
CA PHE A 111 3.90 -1.42 6.22
C PHE A 111 2.85 -2.04 7.16
N VAL A 112 1.67 -2.37 6.64
CA VAL A 112 0.64 -3.10 7.36
C VAL A 112 0.95 -4.60 7.28
N LYS A 113 0.73 -5.34 8.36
CA LYS A 113 0.87 -6.80 8.36
C LYS A 113 -0.24 -7.45 7.53
N GLU A 114 0.10 -8.51 6.81
CA GLU A 114 -0.84 -9.21 5.92
C GLU A 114 -2.05 -9.80 6.67
N ASP A 115 -1.85 -10.25 7.91
CA ASP A 115 -2.91 -10.79 8.77
C ASP A 115 -4.02 -9.77 9.08
N ALA A 116 -3.71 -8.47 9.14
CA ALA A 116 -4.73 -7.44 9.26
C ALA A 116 -5.73 -7.46 8.08
N TRP A 117 -5.24 -7.78 6.89
CA TRP A 117 -6.11 -7.96 5.72
C TRP A 117 -6.81 -9.31 5.73
N THR A 118 -6.06 -10.40 5.83
CA THR A 118 -6.61 -11.76 5.66
C THR A 118 -7.60 -12.14 6.76
N ASP A 119 -7.29 -11.79 8.00
CA ASP A 119 -7.99 -12.30 9.17
C ASP A 119 -9.06 -11.34 9.72
N ALA A 120 -8.96 -10.05 9.38
CA ALA A 120 -9.87 -9.05 9.89
C ALA A 120 -10.61 -8.26 8.79
N LEU A 121 -9.91 -7.52 7.94
CA LEU A 121 -10.55 -6.58 7.00
C LEU A 121 -11.25 -7.28 5.84
N ARG A 122 -10.67 -8.34 5.28
CA ARG A 122 -11.31 -9.08 4.18
C ARG A 122 -12.62 -9.76 4.62
N PRO A 123 -12.70 -10.43 5.78
CA PRO A 123 -13.97 -10.90 6.33
C PRO A 123 -14.99 -9.78 6.58
N ALA A 124 -14.56 -8.64 7.15
CA ALA A 124 -15.45 -7.49 7.42
C ALA A 124 -16.16 -6.92 6.17
N LEU A 125 -15.60 -7.15 4.99
CA LEU A 125 -16.20 -6.75 3.70
C LEU A 125 -17.18 -7.79 3.13
N ALA A 126 -17.27 -8.99 3.70
CA ALA A 126 -18.01 -10.10 3.10
C ALA A 126 -19.53 -9.85 3.10
N ASP A 127 -20.10 -9.50 4.23
CA ASP A 127 -21.55 -9.36 4.43
C ASP A 127 -22.17 -8.27 3.52
N ARG A 128 -21.42 -7.20 3.31
CA ARG A 128 -21.87 -6.03 2.53
C ARG A 128 -21.36 -6.02 1.10
N LYS A 129 -20.63 -7.06 0.68
CA LYS A 129 -19.90 -7.10 -0.60
C LYS A 129 -19.04 -5.85 -0.80
N GLY A 130 -18.46 -5.35 0.29
CA GLY A 130 -17.70 -4.12 0.35
C GLY A 130 -16.40 -4.20 -0.47
N GLY A 131 -15.89 -3.03 -0.87
CA GLY A 131 -14.65 -2.90 -1.64
C GLY A 131 -13.46 -2.46 -0.78
N ALA A 132 -12.25 -2.54 -1.36
CA ALA A 132 -11.05 -2.04 -0.71
C ALA A 132 -10.15 -1.27 -1.67
N LEU A 133 -9.44 -0.28 -1.12
CA LEU A 133 -8.37 0.44 -1.80
C LEU A 133 -7.08 0.29 -0.98
N PHE A 134 -6.08 -0.33 -1.57
CA PHE A 134 -4.74 -0.49 -1.02
C PHE A 134 -3.83 0.58 -1.61
N ILE A 135 -3.27 1.43 -0.79
CA ILE A 135 -2.39 2.52 -1.24
C ILE A 135 -1.08 2.50 -0.46
N SER A 136 0.04 2.61 -1.18
CA SER A 136 1.37 2.72 -0.58
C SER A 136 2.39 3.24 -1.58
N THR A 137 3.53 3.73 -1.08
CA THR A 137 4.79 3.60 -1.81
C THR A 137 5.25 2.13 -1.74
N PRO A 138 5.91 1.61 -2.77
CA PRO A 138 6.50 0.26 -2.72
C PRO A 138 7.53 0.11 -1.61
N LYS A 139 7.68 -1.12 -1.12
CA LYS A 139 8.74 -1.49 -0.16
C LYS A 139 9.18 -2.92 -0.41
N GLY A 140 10.20 -3.10 -1.24
CA GLY A 140 10.68 -4.43 -1.63
C GLY A 140 9.57 -5.32 -2.22
N HIS A 141 9.80 -6.62 -2.24
CA HIS A 141 8.85 -7.64 -2.73
C HIS A 141 8.05 -8.26 -1.57
N ASN A 142 7.40 -7.44 -0.75
CA ASN A 142 6.56 -7.88 0.36
C ASN A 142 5.15 -8.31 -0.08
N TRP A 143 4.22 -8.49 0.86
CA TRP A 143 2.85 -8.91 0.55
C TRP A 143 2.08 -7.87 -0.30
N PHE A 144 2.36 -6.56 -0.16
CA PHE A 144 1.77 -5.52 -0.99
C PHE A 144 2.22 -5.64 -2.45
N TRP A 145 3.48 -6.01 -2.70
CA TRP A 145 3.97 -6.33 -4.05
C TRP A 145 3.23 -7.53 -4.62
N ARG A 146 3.11 -8.64 -3.85
CA ARG A 146 2.36 -9.82 -4.30
C ARG A 146 0.91 -9.47 -4.64
N LEU A 147 0.27 -8.66 -3.81
CA LEU A 147 -1.09 -8.18 -4.03
C LEU A 147 -1.21 -7.37 -5.32
N TRP A 148 -0.28 -6.43 -5.53
CA TRP A 148 -0.25 -5.58 -6.73
C TRP A 148 0.04 -6.40 -7.99
N HIS A 149 0.99 -7.31 -7.95
CA HIS A 149 1.38 -8.16 -9.07
C HIS A 149 0.25 -9.13 -9.49
N ASN A 150 -0.49 -9.65 -8.53
CA ASN A 150 -1.56 -10.63 -8.75
C ASN A 150 -2.95 -9.99 -8.92
N ALA A 151 -3.05 -8.66 -8.90
CA ALA A 151 -4.32 -7.94 -9.03
C ALA A 151 -4.84 -7.99 -10.48
N THR A 152 -5.43 -9.10 -10.87
CA THR A 152 -5.95 -9.41 -12.20
C THR A 152 -7.41 -9.87 -12.12
N GLY A 153 -8.09 -9.88 -13.29
CA GLY A 153 -9.48 -10.33 -13.38
C GLY A 153 -10.49 -9.20 -13.11
N ASN A 154 -11.76 -9.58 -12.91
CA ASN A 154 -12.86 -8.60 -12.87
C ASN A 154 -12.99 -7.86 -11.54
N GLU A 155 -12.60 -8.49 -10.42
CA GLU A 155 -12.73 -7.90 -9.10
C GLU A 155 -11.51 -7.09 -8.67
N TRP A 156 -10.34 -7.33 -9.27
CA TRP A 156 -9.07 -6.74 -8.88
C TRP A 156 -8.47 -5.88 -9.99
N LYS A 157 -7.92 -4.74 -9.61
CA LYS A 157 -7.16 -3.89 -10.54
C LYS A 157 -6.01 -3.21 -9.83
N ALA A 158 -4.83 -3.27 -10.45
CA ALA A 158 -3.65 -2.57 -10.00
C ALA A 158 -3.30 -1.39 -10.90
N TRP A 159 -2.71 -0.36 -10.28
CA TRP A 159 -2.11 0.79 -10.95
C TRP A 159 -0.75 1.12 -10.35
N LYS A 160 0.10 1.70 -11.17
CA LYS A 160 1.35 2.31 -10.74
C LYS A 160 1.40 3.74 -11.24
N PHE A 161 1.72 4.67 -10.34
CA PHE A 161 1.87 6.09 -10.66
C PHE A 161 3.12 6.65 -10.00
N SER A 162 3.93 7.34 -10.76
CA SER A 162 5.09 8.07 -10.26
C SER A 162 4.70 9.42 -9.65
N SER A 163 5.62 10.08 -8.96
CA SER A 163 5.43 11.45 -8.50
C SER A 163 5.28 12.44 -9.67
N TYR A 164 5.90 12.15 -10.81
CA TYR A 164 5.78 12.96 -12.02
C TYR A 164 4.37 12.96 -12.63
N ASP A 165 3.54 11.95 -12.33
CA ASP A 165 2.15 11.88 -12.79
C ASP A 165 1.21 12.84 -12.03
N ASN A 166 1.73 13.59 -11.06
CA ASN A 166 0.98 14.64 -10.38
C ASN A 166 1.22 15.99 -11.05
N PRO A 167 0.23 16.56 -11.78
CA PRO A 167 0.40 17.82 -12.49
C PRO A 167 0.54 19.06 -11.57
N PHE A 168 0.29 18.89 -10.26
CA PHE A 168 0.41 19.96 -9.26
C PHE A 168 1.76 19.95 -8.52
N LEU A 169 2.64 18.99 -8.83
CA LEU A 169 3.97 18.90 -8.26
C LEU A 169 4.98 19.42 -9.29
N ASP A 170 5.84 20.35 -8.87
CA ASP A 170 6.89 20.85 -9.74
C ASP A 170 7.92 19.74 -10.03
N GLY A 171 8.11 19.44 -11.32
CA GLY A 171 9.11 18.45 -11.76
C GLY A 171 10.52 18.78 -11.30
N LYS A 172 10.87 20.07 -11.17
CA LYS A 172 12.20 20.50 -10.69
C LYS A 172 12.45 20.08 -9.24
N GLU A 173 11.41 20.08 -8.39
CA GLU A 173 11.51 19.58 -7.01
C GLU A 173 11.76 18.06 -6.99
N ILE A 174 11.14 17.31 -7.91
CA ILE A 174 11.38 15.88 -8.05
C ILE A 174 12.81 15.63 -8.53
N ASP A 175 13.29 16.41 -9.52
CA ASP A 175 14.66 16.30 -10.05
C ASP A 175 15.70 16.69 -8.99
N ALA A 176 15.42 17.70 -8.17
CA ALA A 176 16.26 18.06 -7.04
C ALA A 176 16.36 16.91 -6.02
N ALA A 177 15.23 16.26 -5.69
CA ALA A 177 15.23 15.09 -4.83
C ALA A 177 16.04 13.93 -5.44
N ARG A 178 15.98 13.75 -6.77
CA ARG A 178 16.76 12.73 -7.49
C ARG A 178 18.26 12.92 -7.32
N SER A 179 18.73 14.16 -7.35
CA SER A 179 20.18 14.46 -7.19
C SER A 179 20.68 14.26 -5.75
N GLN A 180 19.78 14.26 -4.75
CA GLN A 180 20.13 14.20 -3.34
C GLN A 180 19.94 12.80 -2.72
N LEU A 181 19.13 11.95 -3.34
CA LEU A 181 18.78 10.64 -2.81
C LEU A 181 19.56 9.52 -3.51
N PRO A 182 19.86 8.42 -2.80
CA PRO A 182 20.31 7.20 -3.46
C PRO A 182 19.31 6.78 -4.54
N GLU A 183 19.80 6.32 -5.69
CA GLU A 183 18.98 5.92 -6.84
C GLU A 183 17.86 4.96 -6.46
N ARG A 184 18.15 3.97 -5.61
CA ARG A 184 17.18 3.01 -5.11
C ARG A 184 16.05 3.67 -4.33
N THR A 185 16.38 4.58 -3.42
CA THR A 185 15.39 5.32 -2.63
C THR A 185 14.53 6.19 -3.54
N PHE A 186 15.15 6.86 -4.52
CA PHE A 186 14.41 7.68 -5.47
C PHE A 186 13.45 6.82 -6.32
N SER A 187 13.92 5.71 -6.88
CA SER A 187 13.08 4.79 -7.66
C SER A 187 11.89 4.27 -6.85
N GLN A 188 12.12 3.87 -5.60
CA GLN A 188 11.04 3.38 -4.73
C GLN A 188 10.05 4.48 -4.35
N GLU A 189 10.55 5.61 -3.84
CA GLU A 189 9.72 6.64 -3.21
C GLU A 189 9.07 7.61 -4.22
N PHE A 190 9.71 7.85 -5.37
CA PHE A 190 9.22 8.80 -6.37
C PHE A 190 8.73 8.13 -7.65
N LEU A 191 9.38 7.06 -8.12
CA LEU A 191 8.95 6.36 -9.33
C LEU A 191 7.99 5.20 -9.06
N ALA A 192 7.69 4.93 -7.79
CA ALA A 192 6.84 3.83 -7.37
C ALA A 192 7.32 2.45 -7.88
N GLU A 193 8.62 2.23 -7.91
CA GLU A 193 9.19 0.97 -8.33
C GLU A 193 9.35 0.01 -7.16
N PHE A 194 8.99 -1.25 -7.40
CA PHE A 194 9.27 -2.32 -6.45
C PHE A 194 10.72 -2.76 -6.64
N VAL A 195 11.59 -2.20 -5.82
CA VAL A 195 13.02 -2.51 -5.85
C VAL A 195 13.27 -3.66 -4.89
N GLU A 196 13.86 -4.74 -5.38
CA GLU A 196 14.23 -5.87 -4.52
C GLU A 196 15.14 -5.40 -3.38
N ASP A 197 14.85 -5.85 -2.17
CA ASP A 197 15.77 -5.77 -1.05
C ASP A 197 16.91 -6.77 -1.30
N ALA A 198 17.77 -6.42 -2.24
CA ALA A 198 19.06 -7.05 -2.30
C ALA A 198 19.83 -6.64 -1.03
N GLY A 199 19.49 -7.26 0.08
CA GLY A 199 20.21 -7.16 1.37
C GLY A 199 21.65 -7.68 1.25
N GLY A 200 22.10 -7.96 0.04
CA GLY A 200 23.43 -8.46 -0.25
C GLY A 200 24.39 -7.36 -0.69
N VAL A 201 25.62 -7.46 -0.27
CA VAL A 201 26.76 -6.70 -0.75
C VAL A 201 26.90 -6.79 -2.29
N PHE A 202 26.31 -7.83 -2.88
CA PHE A 202 26.39 -8.13 -4.30
C PHE A 202 25.13 -7.68 -5.04
N ARG A 203 25.32 -6.86 -6.08
CA ARG A 203 24.25 -6.40 -6.99
C ARG A 203 24.13 -7.33 -8.20
N ASN A 204 22.91 -7.48 -8.73
CA ASN A 204 22.63 -8.24 -9.96
C ASN A 204 23.05 -9.73 -9.90
N VAL A 205 22.95 -10.36 -8.75
CA VAL A 205 23.36 -11.77 -8.56
C VAL A 205 22.73 -12.68 -9.60
N THR A 206 21.44 -12.53 -9.87
CA THR A 206 20.72 -13.34 -10.87
C THR A 206 21.25 -13.09 -12.30
N ALA A 207 21.57 -11.84 -12.63
CA ALA A 207 22.15 -11.49 -13.94
C ALA A 207 23.60 -11.99 -14.08
N CYS A 208 24.32 -12.14 -12.96
CA CYS A 208 25.67 -12.68 -12.94
C CYS A 208 25.71 -14.22 -12.92
N ALA A 209 24.58 -14.88 -12.64
CA ALA A 209 24.49 -16.34 -12.63
C ALA A 209 24.40 -16.90 -14.07
N THR A 210 25.43 -16.62 -14.87
CA THR A 210 25.52 -17.04 -16.29
C THR A 210 26.31 -18.33 -16.50
N ALA A 211 26.92 -18.86 -15.45
CA ALA A 211 27.72 -20.08 -15.55
C ALA A 211 26.83 -21.33 -15.67
N THR A 212 27.13 -22.17 -16.64
CA THR A 212 26.48 -23.48 -16.75
C THR A 212 26.88 -24.36 -15.55
N PRO A 213 25.93 -24.96 -14.81
CA PRO A 213 26.27 -25.86 -13.74
C PRO A 213 27.20 -26.99 -14.18
N ILE A 214 28.24 -27.23 -13.41
CA ILE A 214 29.14 -28.39 -13.66
C ILE A 214 28.44 -29.61 -13.09
N THR A 215 27.97 -30.47 -13.96
CA THR A 215 27.22 -31.71 -13.60
C THR A 215 28.10 -32.94 -13.42
N SER A 216 29.39 -32.86 -13.79
CA SER A 216 30.34 -33.98 -13.65
C SER A 216 31.75 -33.47 -13.31
N LYS A 217 32.46 -34.25 -12.49
CA LYS A 217 33.84 -33.96 -12.12
C LYS A 217 34.76 -34.16 -13.35
N ARG A 218 35.59 -33.14 -13.64
CA ARG A 218 36.66 -33.23 -14.63
C ARG A 218 37.95 -33.66 -13.95
N GLY A 219 38.57 -34.72 -14.45
CA GLY A 219 39.75 -35.36 -13.83
C GLY A 219 41.02 -34.47 -13.81
N ASP A 220 41.05 -33.44 -14.64
CA ASP A 220 42.16 -32.46 -14.77
C ASP A 220 42.08 -31.24 -13.86
N ARG A 221 41.09 -31.22 -12.97
CA ARG A 221 40.83 -30.04 -12.10
C ARG A 221 40.78 -30.38 -10.62
N VAL A 222 41.29 -29.46 -9.80
CA VAL A 222 41.11 -29.49 -8.35
C VAL A 222 39.86 -28.69 -8.02
N TYR A 223 38.97 -29.29 -7.26
CA TYR A 223 37.74 -28.67 -6.76
C TYR A 223 37.88 -28.36 -5.29
N ILE A 224 37.59 -27.13 -4.88
CA ILE A 224 37.59 -26.69 -3.50
C ILE A 224 36.17 -26.29 -3.16
N ALA A 225 35.58 -26.87 -2.10
CA ALA A 225 34.28 -26.48 -1.57
C ALA A 225 34.47 -25.69 -0.27
N GLY A 226 33.89 -24.51 -0.19
CA GLY A 226 33.68 -23.78 1.06
C GLY A 226 32.25 -23.96 1.55
N LEU A 227 32.08 -24.35 2.80
CA LEU A 227 30.78 -24.49 3.44
C LEU A 227 30.73 -23.56 4.64
N ASP A 228 29.72 -22.70 4.66
CA ASP A 228 29.35 -21.89 5.80
C ASP A 228 28.01 -22.41 6.37
N TRP A 229 27.99 -22.73 7.65
CA TRP A 229 26.81 -23.27 8.33
C TRP A 229 26.22 -22.19 9.23
N ALA A 230 25.22 -21.48 8.73
CA ALA A 230 24.43 -20.57 9.56
C ALA A 230 23.47 -21.36 10.46
N LEU A 231 23.51 -21.12 11.76
CA LEU A 231 22.61 -21.78 12.73
C LEU A 231 21.22 -21.14 12.77
N SER A 232 21.07 -19.89 12.38
CA SER A 232 19.79 -19.18 12.16
C SER A 232 20.06 -17.76 11.65
N TYR A 233 19.30 -17.31 10.65
CA TYR A 233 19.19 -15.91 10.22
C TYR A 233 20.41 -15.21 9.58
N ASP A 234 21.35 -15.91 9.03
CA ASP A 234 22.33 -15.34 8.08
C ASP A 234 21.77 -15.45 6.66
N PHE A 235 21.03 -14.39 6.26
CA PHE A 235 20.62 -14.15 4.87
C PHE A 235 21.05 -12.77 4.42
#